data_4c924398e9c75310fc6a7d9ba6226f1f
#
_entry.id   4c924398e9c75310fc6a7d9ba6226f1f
#
_cell.length_a   1.000
_cell.length_b   1.000
_cell.length_c   1.000
_cell.angle_alpha   90.00
_cell.angle_beta   90.00
_cell.angle_gamma   90.00
#
_symmetry.space_group_name_H-M   'P 1'
#
loop_
_entity.id
_entity.type
_entity.pdbx_description
1 polymer ?
#
loop_
_entity_poly.entity_id
_entity_poly.type
_entity_poly.pdbx_seq_one_letter_code
_entity_poly.pdbx_strand_id
1 'polypeptide(L)'
;KMSEGFSTSVYGVDFIIPGTYSLSNTNKDEVYLTDRTLGHSGRRRFGYFGEIRADYKGLASLSVTGRWDWSSTINNNPFFYPSVTGGIILSELIPGLNETKNNWFSYWKLRGNYAVVGKDAPAYLYDRRFKQFGTYPDGGYGIDPTMSSASMDLAPEMSYSWEVGMDIKFFDNKTRLDVAYYNTKVDNQIVTVRVSPSSGYILQTRNEGVITNQGVEFTFEQDVLKRQNLN
;
A
#
# COMPACT_ATOMS: atom_id res chain seq x y z
N LYS A 1 -10.35 -6.56 9.55
CA LYS A 1 -10.24 -7.75 8.70
C LYS A 1 -9.19 -8.67 9.31
N MET A 2 -9.55 -9.90 9.57
CA MET A 2 -8.65 -10.95 10.05
C MET A 2 -8.33 -11.86 8.87
N SER A 3 -7.08 -12.12 8.60
CA SER A 3 -6.64 -13.09 7.59
C SER A 3 -5.72 -14.09 8.25
N GLU A 4 -6.07 -15.35 8.15
CA GLU A 4 -5.26 -16.48 8.62
C GLU A 4 -4.97 -17.38 7.43
N GLY A 5 -3.74 -17.78 7.28
CA GLY A 5 -3.30 -18.73 6.25
C GLY A 5 -2.53 -19.87 6.90
N PHE A 6 -2.89 -21.08 6.55
CA PHE A 6 -2.20 -22.29 6.95
C PHE A 6 -1.79 -23.07 5.72
N SER A 7 -0.53 -23.43 5.62
CA SER A 7 -0.02 -24.30 4.54
C SER A 7 0.97 -25.28 5.12
N THR A 8 0.75 -26.57 4.85
CA THR A 8 1.67 -27.65 5.24
C THR A 8 1.79 -28.63 4.08
N SER A 9 3.01 -28.91 3.66
CA SER A 9 3.30 -29.98 2.72
C SER A 9 4.49 -30.78 3.25
N VAL A 10 4.26 -32.01 3.64
CA VAL A 10 5.30 -32.89 4.16
C VAL A 10 5.14 -34.29 3.59
N TYR A 11 6.22 -34.82 3.04
CA TYR A 11 6.35 -36.21 2.62
C TYR A 11 7.49 -36.86 3.39
N GLY A 12 7.18 -37.91 4.16
CA GLY A 12 8.18 -38.75 4.80
C GLY A 12 7.96 -40.19 4.34
N VAL A 13 9.04 -40.90 3.99
CA VAL A 13 8.92 -42.21 3.37
C VAL A 13 9.02 -43.34 4.40
N ASP A 14 9.81 -43.27 5.46
CA ASP A 14 9.90 -44.31 6.45
C ASP A 14 9.96 -43.79 7.88
N PHE A 15 9.17 -44.41 8.76
CA PHE A 15 9.18 -44.07 10.19
C PHE A 15 10.23 -44.92 10.91
N ILE A 16 11.09 -44.27 11.72
CA ILE A 16 12.12 -44.95 12.52
C ILE A 16 11.47 -45.83 13.61
N ILE A 17 10.38 -45.33 14.21
CA ILE A 17 9.61 -46.05 15.23
C ILE A 17 8.21 -46.30 14.68
N PRO A 18 7.83 -47.57 14.42
CA PRO A 18 6.49 -47.89 13.93
C PRO A 18 5.40 -47.44 14.90
N GLY A 19 4.33 -46.84 14.34
CA GLY A 19 3.19 -46.36 15.13
C GLY A 19 3.32 -44.94 15.69
N THR A 20 4.48 -44.29 15.52
CA THR A 20 4.67 -42.87 15.91
C THR A 20 4.62 -41.99 14.67
N TYR A 21 3.46 -41.38 14.42
CA TYR A 21 3.23 -40.50 13.25
C TYR A 21 3.69 -39.08 13.54
N SER A 22 4.99 -38.84 13.51
CA SER A 22 5.62 -37.55 13.70
C SER A 22 6.69 -37.30 12.63
N LEU A 23 6.81 -36.07 12.17
CA LEU A 23 7.84 -35.68 11.20
C LEU A 23 9.26 -35.82 11.72
N SER A 24 9.44 -35.74 13.04
CA SER A 24 10.73 -36.00 13.68
C SER A 24 11.13 -37.49 13.72
N ASN A 25 10.17 -38.36 13.44
CA ASN A 25 10.34 -39.82 13.44
C ASN A 25 10.54 -40.39 12.04
N THR A 26 10.85 -39.60 11.04
CA THR A 26 11.16 -40.07 9.68
C THR A 26 12.65 -40.24 9.48
N ASN A 27 13.05 -41.24 8.68
CA ASN A 27 14.44 -41.42 8.32
C ASN A 27 14.96 -40.19 7.55
N LYS A 28 16.01 -39.58 8.09
CA LYS A 28 16.53 -38.31 7.54
C LYS A 28 17.19 -38.45 6.17
N ASP A 29 17.63 -39.64 5.83
CA ASP A 29 18.34 -39.91 4.58
C ASP A 29 17.40 -40.16 3.39
N GLU A 30 16.12 -40.41 3.66
CA GLU A 30 15.08 -40.68 2.64
C GLU A 30 13.94 -39.64 2.62
N VAL A 31 14.09 -38.52 3.34
CA VAL A 31 13.07 -37.48 3.41
C VAL A 31 13.23 -36.51 2.27
N TYR A 32 12.44 -36.64 1.23
CA TYR A 32 12.22 -35.63 0.20
C TYR A 32 11.37 -34.50 0.76
N LEU A 33 11.92 -33.70 1.67
CA LEU A 33 11.25 -32.52 2.21
C LEU A 33 11.56 -31.32 1.34
N THR A 34 10.65 -31.00 0.48
CA THR A 34 10.72 -29.76 -0.28
C THR A 34 10.40 -28.54 0.58
N ASP A 35 9.64 -28.68 1.66
CA ASP A 35 9.39 -27.59 2.59
C ASP A 35 8.91 -28.09 3.97
N ARG A 36 9.65 -27.76 5.04
CA ARG A 36 9.30 -28.05 6.44
C ARG A 36 8.54 -26.92 7.12
N THR A 37 8.02 -25.98 6.36
CA THR A 37 7.43 -24.79 6.93
C THR A 37 5.99 -25.03 7.32
N LEU A 38 5.73 -25.27 8.58
CA LEU A 38 4.44 -25.03 9.21
C LEU A 38 4.26 -23.50 9.30
N GLY A 39 3.73 -22.91 8.24
CA GLY A 39 3.50 -21.47 8.20
C GLY A 39 2.12 -21.11 8.75
N HIS A 40 2.03 -20.66 10.00
CA HIS A 40 0.86 -19.97 10.48
C HIS A 40 1.15 -18.48 10.46
N SER A 41 0.34 -17.70 9.72
CA SER A 41 0.44 -16.25 9.71
C SER A 41 -0.89 -15.63 10.12
N GLY A 42 -0.88 -14.77 11.13
CA GLY A 42 -2.04 -14.05 11.61
C GLY A 42 -1.78 -12.54 11.62
N ARG A 43 -2.71 -11.76 11.09
CA ARG A 43 -2.69 -10.31 11.10
C ARG A 43 -4.04 -9.78 11.53
N ARG A 44 -4.04 -8.89 12.51
CA ARG A 44 -5.25 -8.23 13.00
C ARG A 44 -5.14 -6.73 12.78
N ARG A 45 -6.19 -6.16 12.19
CA ARG A 45 -6.31 -4.71 11.96
C ARG A 45 -7.67 -4.25 12.44
N PHE A 46 -7.66 -3.08 13.07
CA PHE A 46 -8.84 -2.41 13.54
C PHE A 46 -8.70 -0.92 13.23
N GLY A 47 -9.77 -0.25 12.85
CA GLY A 47 -9.69 1.17 12.54
C GLY A 47 -11.04 1.87 12.59
N TYR A 48 -10.99 3.17 12.88
CA TYR A 48 -12.10 4.11 12.77
C TYR A 48 -11.84 5.09 11.63
N PHE A 49 -12.89 5.49 10.96
CA PHE A 49 -12.81 6.58 10.00
C PHE A 49 -14.01 7.50 10.14
N GLY A 50 -13.83 8.74 9.75
CA GLY A 50 -14.88 9.73 9.66
C GLY A 50 -14.66 10.64 8.45
N GLU A 51 -15.75 11.13 7.86
CA GLU A 51 -15.77 12.07 6.75
C GLU A 51 -16.72 13.21 7.06
N ILE A 52 -16.28 14.44 6.76
CA ILE A 52 -17.12 15.62 6.74
C ILE A 52 -17.08 16.16 5.32
N ARG A 53 -18.26 16.32 4.72
CA ARG A 53 -18.42 16.90 3.38
C ARG A 53 -19.25 18.15 3.46
N ALA A 54 -18.81 19.18 2.76
CA ALA A 54 -19.53 20.43 2.58
C ALA A 54 -19.62 20.75 1.09
N ASP A 55 -20.85 21.06 0.63
CA ASP A 55 -21.13 21.51 -0.72
C ASP A 55 -21.81 22.89 -0.65
N TYR A 56 -21.26 23.83 -1.38
CA TYR A 56 -21.81 25.19 -1.45
C TYR A 56 -22.42 25.45 -2.82
N LYS A 57 -23.77 25.45 -2.89
CA LYS A 57 -24.57 25.77 -4.08
C LYS A 57 -24.18 25.03 -5.35
N GLY A 58 -23.55 23.86 -5.26
CA GLY A 58 -22.99 23.16 -6.41
C GLY A 58 -21.73 23.79 -7.02
N LEU A 59 -21.30 24.95 -6.51
CA LEU A 59 -20.15 25.72 -7.01
C LEU A 59 -18.83 25.21 -6.45
N ALA A 60 -18.83 24.86 -5.17
CA ALA A 60 -17.64 24.41 -4.47
C ALA A 60 -17.96 23.22 -3.57
N SER A 61 -17.06 22.27 -3.52
CA SER A 61 -17.13 21.13 -2.64
C SER A 61 -15.84 20.94 -1.86
N LEU A 62 -15.97 20.55 -0.59
CA LEU A 62 -14.86 20.23 0.29
C LEU A 62 -15.19 18.95 1.04
N SER A 63 -14.29 17.98 1.03
CA SER A 63 -14.36 16.78 1.85
C SER A 63 -13.09 16.65 2.68
N VAL A 64 -13.25 16.42 3.97
CA VAL A 64 -12.17 16.14 4.91
C VAL A 64 -12.43 14.80 5.53
N THR A 65 -11.44 13.90 5.43
CA THR A 65 -11.52 12.57 6.02
C THR A 65 -10.39 12.36 7.00
N GLY A 66 -10.65 11.53 8.00
CA GLY A 66 -9.66 11.08 8.97
C GLY A 66 -9.86 9.61 9.28
N ARG A 67 -8.75 8.89 9.37
CA ARG A 67 -8.76 7.47 9.73
C ARG A 67 -7.68 7.17 10.76
N TRP A 68 -8.04 6.40 11.78
CA TRP A 68 -7.13 5.85 12.78
C TRP A 68 -7.12 4.33 12.65
N ASP A 69 -5.95 3.76 12.43
CA ASP A 69 -5.76 2.32 12.32
C ASP A 69 -4.83 1.79 13.41
N TRP A 70 -5.16 0.59 13.89
CA TRP A 70 -4.32 -0.26 14.73
C TRP A 70 -3.95 -1.52 13.97
N SER A 71 -2.71 -1.92 14.03
CA SER A 71 -2.24 -3.16 13.43
C SER A 71 -1.40 -3.97 14.40
N SER A 72 -1.60 -5.30 14.40
CA SER A 72 -0.77 -6.22 15.19
C SER A 72 0.65 -6.38 14.65
N THR A 73 0.96 -5.78 13.51
CA THR A 73 2.24 -5.90 12.83
C THR A 73 3.18 -4.74 13.10
N ILE A 74 2.74 -3.76 13.90
CA ILE A 74 3.49 -2.54 14.21
C ILE A 74 3.29 -2.19 15.68
N ASN A 75 4.38 -1.84 16.38
CA ASN A 75 4.32 -1.47 17.79
C ASN A 75 3.77 -0.06 18.03
N ASN A 76 3.97 0.86 17.09
CA ASN A 76 3.52 2.24 17.19
C ASN A 76 2.09 2.40 16.70
N ASN A 77 1.12 2.18 17.55
CA ASN A 77 -0.32 2.32 17.30
C ASN A 77 -0.94 3.42 18.19
N PRO A 78 -1.97 4.13 17.73
CA PRO A 78 -2.55 4.13 16.40
C PRO A 78 -1.77 5.00 15.41
N PHE A 79 -1.99 4.78 14.11
CA PHE A 79 -1.53 5.70 13.08
C PHE A 79 -2.71 6.40 12.40
N PHE A 80 -2.51 7.68 12.10
CA PHE A 80 -3.55 8.56 11.60
C PHE A 80 -3.31 8.94 10.15
N TYR A 81 -4.37 8.85 9.35
CA TYR A 81 -4.37 9.19 7.93
C TYR A 81 -5.40 10.27 7.65
N PRO A 82 -5.00 11.54 7.51
CA PRO A 82 -5.88 12.59 7.03
C PRO A 82 -5.96 12.62 5.51
N SER A 83 -7.10 13.06 4.98
CA SER A 83 -7.18 13.53 3.61
C SER A 83 -8.11 14.71 3.48
N VAL A 84 -7.81 15.57 2.51
CA VAL A 84 -8.62 16.74 2.16
C VAL A 84 -8.75 16.75 0.64
N THR A 85 -10.00 16.87 0.16
CA THR A 85 -10.30 16.99 -1.27
C THR A 85 -11.21 18.16 -1.47
N GLY A 86 -10.90 19.01 -2.43
CA GLY A 86 -11.71 20.19 -2.77
C GLY A 86 -11.85 20.37 -4.27
N GLY A 87 -12.94 20.99 -4.66
CA GLY A 87 -13.19 21.38 -6.04
C GLY A 87 -14.04 22.64 -6.13
N ILE A 88 -13.78 23.44 -7.15
CA ILE A 88 -14.50 24.69 -7.41
C ILE A 88 -14.77 24.86 -8.90
N ILE A 89 -16.00 25.22 -9.25
CA ILE A 89 -16.41 25.45 -10.62
C ILE A 89 -16.20 26.94 -10.92
N LEU A 90 -15.09 27.26 -11.57
CA LEU A 90 -14.70 28.63 -11.87
C LEU A 90 -15.57 29.26 -12.94
N SER A 91 -16.10 28.47 -13.88
CA SER A 91 -16.97 28.96 -14.94
C SER A 91 -18.29 29.59 -14.43
N GLU A 92 -18.74 29.17 -13.23
CA GLU A 92 -19.95 29.75 -12.62
C GLU A 92 -19.65 30.90 -11.65
N LEU A 93 -18.40 31.00 -11.20
CA LEU A 93 -17.96 32.06 -10.27
C LEU A 93 -17.56 33.34 -10.97
N ILE A 94 -17.06 33.28 -12.19
CA ILE A 94 -16.58 34.41 -12.96
C ILE A 94 -17.73 34.91 -13.86
N PRO A 95 -18.34 36.07 -13.56
CA PRO A 95 -19.38 36.65 -14.40
C PRO A 95 -18.86 36.86 -15.82
N GLY A 96 -19.64 36.45 -16.82
CA GLY A 96 -19.27 36.62 -18.22
C GLY A 96 -18.54 35.40 -18.85
N LEU A 97 -18.06 34.46 -18.07
CA LEU A 97 -17.45 33.23 -18.63
C LEU A 97 -18.52 32.31 -19.26
N ASN A 98 -19.71 32.23 -18.65
CA ASN A 98 -20.88 31.49 -19.16
C ASN A 98 -21.72 32.30 -20.19
N GLU A 99 -21.54 33.63 -20.25
CA GLU A 99 -22.31 34.54 -21.10
C GLU A 99 -21.65 34.77 -22.45
N THR A 100 -20.49 34.17 -22.72
CA THR A 100 -19.76 34.39 -23.97
C THR A 100 -20.59 33.84 -25.13
N LYS A 101 -21.16 34.72 -25.94
CA LYS A 101 -21.95 34.43 -27.15
C LYS A 101 -21.30 33.52 -28.18
N ASN A 102 -20.10 33.02 -27.92
CA ASN A 102 -19.30 32.23 -28.85
C ASN A 102 -19.16 30.77 -28.48
N ASN A 103 -19.84 30.26 -27.45
CA ASN A 103 -19.89 28.86 -27.04
C ASN A 103 -18.54 28.11 -27.06
N TRP A 104 -17.40 28.83 -27.16
CA TRP A 104 -16.10 28.18 -27.27
C TRP A 104 -15.60 27.71 -25.91
N PHE A 105 -16.03 28.35 -24.80
CA PHE A 105 -15.68 27.99 -23.43
C PHE A 105 -16.95 27.61 -22.66
N SER A 106 -17.06 26.32 -22.27
CA SER A 106 -18.32 25.81 -21.71
C SER A 106 -18.24 25.49 -20.22
N TYR A 107 -17.06 25.11 -19.72
CA TYR A 107 -16.91 24.68 -18.35
C TYR A 107 -15.46 24.73 -17.89
N TRP A 108 -15.25 25.15 -16.64
CA TRP A 108 -13.94 25.14 -16.01
C TRP A 108 -14.07 24.79 -14.54
N LYS A 109 -13.49 23.66 -14.13
CA LYS A 109 -13.40 23.20 -12.75
C LYS A 109 -11.96 23.05 -12.34
N LEU A 110 -11.61 23.61 -11.18
CA LEU A 110 -10.36 23.36 -10.51
C LEU A 110 -10.59 22.33 -9.40
N ARG A 111 -9.69 21.36 -9.26
CA ARG A 111 -9.71 20.37 -8.21
C ARG A 111 -8.36 20.24 -7.53
N GLY A 112 -8.37 19.87 -6.26
CA GLY A 112 -7.15 19.59 -5.53
C GLY A 112 -7.40 18.57 -4.43
N ASN A 113 -6.42 17.75 -4.17
CA ASN A 113 -6.46 16.81 -3.05
C ASN A 113 -5.11 16.73 -2.35
N TYR A 114 -5.17 16.41 -1.08
CA TYR A 114 -4.04 16.00 -0.27
C TYR A 114 -4.46 14.79 0.55
N ALA A 115 -3.68 13.73 0.52
CA ALA A 115 -3.98 12.51 1.25
C ALA A 115 -2.71 11.91 1.86
N VAL A 116 -2.85 11.40 3.07
CA VAL A 116 -1.83 10.59 3.72
C VAL A 116 -2.37 9.16 3.81
N VAL A 117 -1.56 8.19 3.38
CA VAL A 117 -1.90 6.76 3.43
C VAL A 117 -0.76 6.00 4.07
N GLY A 118 -1.08 5.15 5.03
CA GLY A 118 -0.10 4.29 5.68
C GLY A 118 -0.23 2.84 5.24
N LYS A 119 0.89 2.15 5.19
CA LYS A 119 0.99 0.73 4.94
C LYS A 119 1.79 0.09 6.07
N ASP A 120 1.19 -0.87 6.75
CA ASP A 120 1.85 -1.61 7.83
C ASP A 120 2.78 -2.71 7.30
N ALA A 121 3.68 -3.15 8.19
CA ALA A 121 4.63 -4.23 7.91
C ALA A 121 3.92 -5.58 7.67
N PRO A 122 4.55 -6.50 6.94
CA PRO A 122 4.16 -7.91 6.93
C PRO A 122 4.12 -8.50 8.34
N ALA A 123 3.26 -9.53 8.53
CA ALA A 123 3.16 -10.20 9.81
C ALA A 123 4.51 -10.82 10.23
N TYR A 124 4.82 -10.75 11.52
CA TYR A 124 6.03 -11.34 12.14
C TYR A 124 7.37 -10.79 11.64
N LEU A 125 7.39 -9.68 10.93
CA LEU A 125 8.62 -9.10 10.42
C LEU A 125 9.50 -8.54 11.55
N TYR A 126 8.91 -8.09 12.67
CA TYR A 126 9.61 -7.59 13.85
C TYR A 126 10.01 -8.69 14.85
N ASP A 127 9.49 -9.94 14.66
CA ASP A 127 9.84 -11.06 15.53
C ASP A 127 11.25 -11.56 15.20
N ARG A 128 12.11 -11.59 16.18
CA ARG A 128 13.40 -12.26 16.06
C ARG A 128 13.17 -13.77 16.09
N ARG A 129 13.40 -14.43 14.98
CA ARG A 129 13.27 -15.87 14.84
C ARG A 129 14.63 -16.46 14.53
N PHE A 130 14.94 -17.57 15.19
CA PHE A 130 16.12 -18.37 14.87
C PHE A 130 15.67 -19.57 14.07
N LYS A 131 16.31 -19.79 12.92
CA LYS A 131 16.11 -20.98 12.12
C LYS A 131 17.24 -21.96 12.46
N GLN A 132 16.88 -23.19 12.77
CA GLN A 132 17.87 -24.24 12.98
C GLN A 132 18.59 -24.51 11.65
N PHE A 133 19.90 -24.38 11.65
CA PHE A 133 20.77 -24.68 10.54
C PHE A 133 21.67 -25.85 10.91
N GLY A 134 21.17 -27.04 10.63
CA GLY A 134 21.88 -28.28 10.94
C GLY A 134 21.93 -28.64 12.44
N THR A 135 22.28 -29.84 12.73
CA THR A 135 22.59 -30.34 14.06
C THR A 135 24.08 -30.58 14.10
N TYR A 136 24.81 -29.93 14.99
CA TYR A 136 26.17 -30.31 15.27
C TYR A 136 26.21 -31.66 16.04
N PRO A 137 27.29 -32.43 15.92
CA PRO A 137 27.43 -33.71 16.62
C PRO A 137 27.18 -33.60 18.14
N ASP A 138 27.42 -32.44 18.73
CA ASP A 138 27.29 -32.15 20.15
C ASP A 138 25.89 -31.63 20.54
N GLY A 139 24.91 -31.67 19.61
CA GLY A 139 23.54 -31.15 19.86
C GLY A 139 23.38 -29.63 19.81
N GLY A 140 24.38 -28.91 19.36
CA GLY A 140 24.33 -27.46 19.19
C GLY A 140 23.48 -27.04 17.99
N TYR A 141 22.95 -25.85 18.05
CA TYR A 141 22.18 -25.22 16.96
C TYR A 141 23.01 -24.10 16.33
N GLY A 142 23.13 -24.09 15.02
CA GLY A 142 23.66 -22.95 14.27
C GLY A 142 22.57 -21.94 13.97
N ILE A 143 22.95 -20.68 13.98
CA ILE A 143 22.10 -19.60 13.46
C ILE A 143 22.23 -19.58 11.94
N ASP A 144 21.12 -19.62 11.21
CA ASP A 144 21.12 -19.45 9.76
C ASP A 144 21.62 -18.05 9.42
N PRO A 145 22.78 -17.91 8.73
CA PRO A 145 23.34 -16.61 8.40
C PRO A 145 22.49 -15.81 7.41
N THR A 146 21.48 -16.45 6.80
CA THR A 146 20.51 -15.75 5.94
C THR A 146 19.38 -15.10 6.74
N MET A 147 19.36 -15.24 8.06
CA MET A 147 18.34 -14.64 8.90
C MET A 147 18.38 -13.14 8.84
N SER A 148 17.20 -12.57 8.64
CA SER A 148 16.98 -11.14 8.76
C SER A 148 16.63 -10.79 10.20
N SER A 149 17.37 -9.87 10.81
CA SER A 149 16.88 -9.22 12.01
C SER A 149 15.93 -8.09 11.60
N ALA A 150 14.79 -7.97 12.29
CA ALA A 150 13.95 -6.80 12.16
C ALA A 150 14.32 -5.75 13.22
N SER A 151 14.18 -4.48 12.89
CA SER A 151 14.18 -3.43 13.91
C SER A 151 12.95 -3.63 14.81
N MET A 152 13.14 -3.54 16.11
CA MET A 152 12.01 -3.60 17.07
C MET A 152 11.10 -2.38 16.99
N ASP A 153 11.54 -1.30 16.31
CA ASP A 153 10.85 -0.02 16.15
C ASP A 153 10.37 0.21 14.70
N LEU A 154 9.87 -0.85 14.04
CA LEU A 154 9.31 -0.69 12.71
C LEU A 154 8.08 0.23 12.75
N ALA A 155 8.15 1.32 11.99
CA ALA A 155 7.06 2.24 11.74
C ALA A 155 6.30 1.85 10.44
N PRO A 156 5.05 2.28 10.26
CA PRO A 156 4.35 2.12 9.00
C PRO A 156 5.05 2.93 7.91
N GLU A 157 5.01 2.41 6.68
CA GLU A 157 5.34 3.21 5.49
C GLU A 157 4.26 4.28 5.33
N MET A 158 4.65 5.55 5.14
CA MET A 158 3.73 6.67 5.00
C MET A 158 3.85 7.28 3.61
N SER A 159 2.73 7.31 2.89
CA SER A 159 2.64 7.95 1.57
C SER A 159 1.89 9.28 1.71
N TYR A 160 2.54 10.35 1.33
CA TYR A 160 2.02 11.71 1.27
C TYR A 160 1.79 12.08 -0.19
N SER A 161 0.55 12.25 -0.58
CA SER A 161 0.19 12.55 -1.96
C SER A 161 -0.58 13.86 -2.03
N TRP A 162 -0.26 14.70 -3.03
CA TRP A 162 -1.09 15.82 -3.40
C TRP A 162 -1.21 15.92 -4.91
N GLU A 163 -2.36 16.39 -5.33
CA GLU A 163 -2.70 16.57 -6.73
C GLU A 163 -3.47 17.88 -6.90
N VAL A 164 -3.17 18.58 -7.97
CA VAL A 164 -3.95 19.72 -8.45
C VAL A 164 -4.28 19.46 -9.91
N GLY A 165 -5.56 19.55 -10.23
CA GLY A 165 -6.03 19.30 -11.59
C GLY A 165 -7.10 20.30 -12.02
N MET A 166 -7.30 20.38 -13.32
CA MET A 166 -8.35 21.19 -13.92
C MET A 166 -9.05 20.44 -15.05
N ASP A 167 -10.38 20.55 -15.04
CA ASP A 167 -11.25 20.09 -16.12
C ASP A 167 -11.75 21.28 -16.91
N ILE A 168 -11.49 21.30 -18.19
CA ILE A 168 -11.93 22.38 -19.09
C ILE A 168 -12.73 21.77 -20.23
N LYS A 169 -13.87 22.39 -20.56
CA LYS A 169 -14.68 21.98 -21.70
C LYS A 169 -14.92 23.16 -22.63
N PHE A 170 -14.84 22.87 -23.92
CA PHE A 170 -15.02 23.86 -24.99
C PHE A 170 -16.11 23.41 -25.96
N PHE A 171 -16.62 24.35 -26.78
CA PHE A 171 -17.53 24.10 -27.90
C PHE A 171 -18.77 23.28 -27.51
N ASP A 172 -19.56 23.77 -26.55
CA ASP A 172 -20.75 23.07 -26.03
C ASP A 172 -20.43 21.66 -25.50
N ASN A 173 -19.32 21.53 -24.77
CA ASN A 173 -18.81 20.28 -24.21
C ASN A 173 -18.33 19.24 -25.27
N LYS A 174 -18.12 19.60 -26.52
CA LYS A 174 -17.61 18.71 -27.57
C LYS A 174 -16.12 18.40 -27.40
N THR A 175 -15.37 19.33 -26.81
CA THR A 175 -13.96 19.16 -26.53
C THR A 175 -13.76 19.20 -25.01
N ARG A 176 -13.04 18.22 -24.49
CA ARG A 176 -12.67 18.11 -23.06
C ARG A 176 -11.18 18.03 -22.92
N LEU A 177 -10.67 18.77 -21.97
CA LEU A 177 -9.28 18.79 -21.58
C LEU A 177 -9.22 18.58 -20.07
N ASP A 178 -8.57 17.51 -19.64
CA ASP A 178 -8.23 17.28 -18.25
C ASP A 178 -6.70 17.32 -18.10
N VAL A 179 -6.22 18.11 -17.16
CA VAL A 179 -4.80 18.23 -16.84
C VAL A 179 -4.65 18.12 -15.35
N ALA A 180 -3.79 17.24 -14.90
CA ALA A 180 -3.45 17.10 -13.49
C ALA A 180 -1.95 17.03 -13.29
N TYR A 181 -1.48 17.66 -12.22
CA TYR A 181 -0.12 17.48 -11.70
C TYR A 181 -0.21 16.82 -10.34
N TYR A 182 0.57 15.77 -10.14
CA TYR A 182 0.64 15.04 -8.88
C TYR A 182 2.06 14.92 -8.36
N ASN A 183 2.15 14.81 -7.04
CA ASN A 183 3.39 14.48 -6.35
C ASN A 183 3.07 13.54 -5.19
N THR A 184 3.75 12.42 -5.14
CA THR A 184 3.63 11.42 -4.08
C THR A 184 5.01 11.16 -3.50
N LYS A 185 5.13 11.30 -2.18
CA LYS A 185 6.33 10.98 -1.42
C LYS A 185 6.01 9.85 -0.45
N VAL A 186 6.76 8.75 -0.53
CA VAL A 186 6.68 7.64 0.41
C VAL A 186 7.88 7.73 1.34
N ASP A 187 7.61 7.91 2.63
CA ASP A 187 8.62 7.93 3.69
C ASP A 187 8.56 6.63 4.51
N ASN A 188 9.63 6.35 5.23
CA ASN A 188 9.77 5.18 6.10
C ASN A 188 9.55 3.85 5.38
N GLN A 189 9.97 3.75 4.12
CA GLN A 189 9.83 2.49 3.39
C GLN A 189 10.58 1.37 4.12
N ILE A 190 9.89 0.24 4.29
CA ILE A 190 10.46 -0.94 4.94
C ILE A 190 11.33 -1.68 3.93
N VAL A 191 12.63 -1.61 4.14
CA VAL A 191 13.64 -2.22 3.27
C VAL A 191 14.50 -3.20 4.05
N THR A 192 14.97 -4.23 3.34
CA THR A 192 15.93 -5.19 3.90
C THR A 192 17.31 -4.86 3.35
N VAL A 193 18.21 -4.50 4.23
CA VAL A 193 19.58 -4.10 3.90
C VAL A 193 20.60 -5.12 4.42
N ARG A 194 21.77 -5.18 3.79
CA ARG A 194 22.89 -5.97 4.29
C ARG A 194 23.56 -5.26 5.46
N VAL A 195 23.86 -6.04 6.49
CA VAL A 195 24.60 -5.59 7.66
C VAL A 195 25.87 -6.42 7.85
N SER A 196 26.77 -5.95 8.73
CA SER A 196 27.98 -6.71 9.05
C SER A 196 27.66 -8.06 9.70
N PRO A 197 28.25 -9.16 9.22
CA PRO A 197 28.08 -10.48 9.83
C PRO A 197 28.48 -10.54 11.31
N SER A 198 29.29 -9.60 11.79
CA SER A 198 29.65 -9.49 13.20
C SER A 198 28.45 -9.21 14.12
N SER A 199 27.33 -8.75 13.56
CA SER A 199 26.07 -8.59 14.29
C SER A 199 25.31 -9.92 14.53
N GLY A 200 25.77 -11.02 13.94
CA GLY A 200 25.09 -12.31 13.92
C GLY A 200 24.02 -12.44 12.82
N TYR A 201 23.85 -11.40 11.99
CA TYR A 201 22.90 -11.36 10.88
C TYR A 201 23.58 -10.85 9.62
N ILE A 202 23.12 -11.26 8.45
CA ILE A 202 23.54 -10.70 7.16
C ILE A 202 22.56 -9.64 6.66
N LEU A 203 21.31 -9.75 7.03
CA LEU A 203 20.21 -8.90 6.60
C LEU A 203 19.55 -8.23 7.82
N GLN A 204 19.12 -6.99 7.63
CA GLN A 204 18.31 -6.26 8.60
C GLN A 204 17.18 -5.53 7.90
N THR A 205 15.97 -5.72 8.42
CA THR A 205 14.78 -4.99 7.95
C THR A 205 14.56 -3.77 8.82
N ARG A 206 14.47 -2.59 8.18
CA ARG A 206 14.32 -1.30 8.86
C ARG A 206 13.64 -0.26 7.96
N ASN A 207 13.18 0.84 8.55
CA ASN A 207 12.59 1.95 7.82
C ASN A 207 13.70 2.90 7.35
N GLU A 208 14.05 2.90 6.06
CA GLU A 208 15.11 3.78 5.54
C GLU A 208 14.84 4.34 4.15
N GLY A 209 13.85 3.82 3.44
CA GLY A 209 13.58 4.23 2.07
C GLY A 209 12.76 5.52 2.00
N VAL A 210 13.12 6.39 1.05
CA VAL A 210 12.29 7.50 0.59
C VAL A 210 12.14 7.40 -0.92
N ILE A 211 10.90 7.39 -1.40
CA ILE A 211 10.58 7.40 -2.83
C ILE A 211 9.72 8.60 -3.13
N THR A 212 10.09 9.35 -4.18
CA THR A 212 9.27 10.44 -4.69
C THR A 212 8.86 10.12 -6.13
N ASN A 213 7.57 10.25 -6.41
CA ASN A 213 6.98 10.12 -7.73
C ASN A 213 6.17 11.36 -8.04
N GLN A 214 6.43 11.99 -9.18
CA GLN A 214 5.73 13.20 -9.61
C GLN A 214 5.52 13.17 -11.12
N GLY A 215 4.44 13.76 -11.58
CA GLY A 215 4.14 13.75 -13.00
C GLY A 215 2.98 14.66 -13.36
N VAL A 216 2.79 14.78 -14.67
CA VAL A 216 1.65 15.46 -15.29
C VAL A 216 0.84 14.42 -16.04
N GLU A 217 -0.46 14.41 -15.81
CA GLU A 217 -1.42 13.63 -16.56
C GLU A 217 -2.21 14.57 -17.47
N PHE A 218 -2.44 14.13 -18.69
CA PHE A 218 -3.14 14.88 -19.70
C PHE A 218 -4.11 13.98 -20.44
N THR A 219 -5.39 14.37 -20.44
CA THR A 219 -6.43 13.69 -21.21
C THR A 219 -7.12 14.69 -22.14
N PHE A 220 -7.20 14.34 -23.42
CA PHE A 220 -7.89 15.13 -24.43
C PHE A 220 -8.96 14.28 -25.10
N GLU A 221 -10.19 14.76 -25.12
CA GLU A 221 -11.32 14.12 -25.77
C GLU A 221 -11.98 15.09 -26.75
N GLN A 222 -12.32 14.62 -27.93
CA GLN A 222 -12.98 15.40 -28.96
C GLN A 222 -14.12 14.62 -29.60
N ASP A 223 -15.34 15.18 -29.57
CA ASP A 223 -16.49 14.69 -30.34
C ASP A 223 -16.36 15.13 -31.80
N VAL A 224 -15.94 14.23 -32.70
CA VAL A 224 -15.68 14.60 -34.11
C VAL A 224 -16.94 14.58 -34.97
N LEU A 225 -17.89 13.68 -34.71
CA LEU A 225 -19.15 13.54 -35.48
C LEU A 225 -20.29 13.04 -34.60
N LYS A 226 -21.33 13.89 -34.42
CA LYS A 226 -22.67 13.42 -34.02
C LYS A 226 -23.56 13.33 -35.28
N ARG A 227 -23.61 12.16 -35.92
CA ARG A 227 -24.55 11.92 -36.99
C ARG A 227 -25.92 11.60 -36.39
N GLN A 228 -26.87 12.49 -36.54
CA GLN A 228 -28.21 12.40 -35.95
C GLN A 228 -29.14 11.42 -36.66
N ASN A 229 -28.79 10.82 -37.80
CA ASN A 229 -29.65 9.87 -38.54
C ASN A 229 -28.82 8.74 -39.14
N LEU A 230 -28.82 7.60 -38.46
CA LEU A 230 -28.73 6.29 -39.08
C LEU A 230 -29.88 5.47 -38.49
N ASN A 231 -31.05 5.50 -39.21
CA ASN A 231 -32.03 4.45 -39.15
C ASN A 231 -31.54 3.27 -39.98
#